data_f1d1eff129cf3fbd86bc48094e0941cc
#
_entry.id   f1d1eff129cf3fbd86bc48094e0941cc
#
_cell.length_a   1.000
_cell.length_b   1.000
_cell.length_c   1.000
_cell.angle_alpha   90.00
_cell.angle_beta   90.00
_cell.angle_gamma   90.00
#
_symmetry.space_group_name_H-M   'P 1'
#
loop_
_entity.id
_entity.type
_entity.pdbx_description
1 polymer ?
#
loop_
_entity_poly.entity_id
_entity_poly.type
_entity_poly.pdbx_seq_one_letter_code
_entity_poly.pdbx_strand_id
1 'polypeptide(L)'
;MAKNNTTFDNVFRTMLEKMPELIVPVLNEIFGTNYPLDVPLEQLRNEHQTLNGEKITDSYFRIGKKGYHFECQSTGDSKMVIRMVEYDFAISIENVKKENGIFRMRFPHSAVIYLRGTRKKSLRMELIMPDGKIVRYQVPVLCVQKYTKDEIFQKKLLFLLPFYIMRYEKDKKKINKSETELHKLLEEFESILQHLDKILYDQGAIYGRLLELIKEISDYIFKKE
;
A
#
# COMPACT_ATOMS: atom_id res chain seq x y z
N MET A 1 1.80 22.12 -0.11
CA MET A 1 1.51 21.84 -1.53
C MET A 1 0.50 20.72 -1.55
N ALA A 2 -0.68 20.92 -2.13
CA ALA A 2 -1.67 19.87 -2.28
C ALA A 2 -1.02 18.71 -3.07
N LYS A 3 -1.09 17.50 -2.52
CA LYS A 3 -0.66 16.28 -3.20
C LYS A 3 -1.55 16.18 -4.45
N ASN A 4 -0.97 16.29 -5.66
CA ASN A 4 -1.73 15.95 -6.86
C ASN A 4 -2.14 14.48 -6.73
N ASN A 5 -3.40 14.24 -6.41
CA ASN A 5 -3.95 12.89 -6.32
C ASN A 5 -3.79 12.22 -7.68
N THR A 6 -2.89 11.24 -7.75
CA THR A 6 -2.72 10.42 -8.95
C THR A 6 -3.82 9.35 -8.99
N THR A 7 -4.07 8.78 -10.17
CA THR A 7 -4.98 7.62 -10.31
C THR A 7 -4.59 6.49 -9.33
N PHE A 8 -3.30 6.28 -9.12
CA PHE A 8 -2.80 5.25 -8.19
C PHE A 8 -3.17 5.53 -6.74
N ASP A 9 -3.05 6.79 -6.29
CA ASP A 9 -3.43 7.20 -4.93
C ASP A 9 -4.94 7.04 -4.71
N ASN A 10 -5.76 7.37 -5.72
CA ASN A 10 -7.20 7.21 -5.67
C ASN A 10 -7.61 5.73 -5.58
N VAL A 11 -7.01 4.86 -6.41
CA VAL A 11 -7.27 3.41 -6.36
C VAL A 11 -6.85 2.83 -5.01
N PHE A 12 -5.67 3.20 -4.51
CA PHE A 12 -5.18 2.73 -3.21
C PHE A 12 -6.14 3.10 -2.06
N ARG A 13 -6.56 4.36 -2.01
CA ARG A 13 -7.52 4.84 -1.01
C ARG A 13 -8.89 4.18 -1.15
N THR A 14 -9.41 4.07 -2.37
CA THR A 14 -10.69 3.39 -2.63
C THR A 14 -10.67 1.95 -2.12
N MET A 15 -9.58 1.22 -2.32
CA MET A 15 -9.44 -0.13 -1.80
C MET A 15 -9.48 -0.17 -0.27
N LEU A 16 -8.77 0.74 0.39
CA LEU A 16 -8.77 0.82 1.86
C LEU A 16 -10.13 1.23 2.43
N GLU A 17 -10.85 2.13 1.75
CA GLU A 17 -12.16 2.61 2.20
C GLU A 17 -13.29 1.62 1.97
N LYS A 18 -13.26 0.90 0.85
CA LYS A 18 -14.36 0.07 0.39
C LYS A 18 -14.15 -1.43 0.56
N MET A 19 -12.90 -1.86 0.70
CA MET A 19 -12.51 -3.27 0.82
C MET A 19 -11.33 -3.41 1.81
N PRO A 20 -11.45 -2.85 3.03
CA PRO A 20 -10.34 -2.80 3.99
C PRO A 20 -9.81 -4.18 4.39
N GLU A 21 -10.64 -5.22 4.34
CA GLU A 21 -10.25 -6.60 4.63
C GLU A 21 -9.16 -7.13 3.71
N LEU A 22 -9.09 -6.62 2.46
CA LEU A 22 -8.06 -7.04 1.50
C LEU A 22 -6.65 -6.60 1.89
N ILE A 23 -6.49 -5.62 2.79
CA ILE A 23 -5.16 -5.21 3.28
C ILE A 23 -4.59 -6.19 4.31
N VAL A 24 -5.43 -7.00 4.97
CA VAL A 24 -5.00 -7.91 6.05
C VAL A 24 -3.93 -8.91 5.59
N PRO A 25 -4.07 -9.61 4.44
CA PRO A 25 -3.00 -10.48 3.93
C PRO A 25 -1.70 -9.72 3.60
N VAL A 26 -1.81 -8.50 3.09
CA VAL A 26 -0.63 -7.65 2.80
C VAL A 26 0.08 -7.26 4.09
N LEU A 27 -0.67 -6.94 5.13
CA LEU A 27 -0.16 -6.66 6.46
C LEU A 27 0.55 -7.89 7.04
N ASN A 28 -0.07 -9.08 6.94
CA ASN A 28 0.53 -10.33 7.39
C ASN A 28 1.86 -10.62 6.65
N GLU A 29 1.89 -10.41 5.34
CA GLU A 29 3.10 -10.60 4.51
C GLU A 29 4.23 -9.64 4.90
N ILE A 30 3.92 -8.36 5.18
CA ILE A 30 4.92 -7.33 5.49
C ILE A 30 5.49 -7.49 6.90
N PHE A 31 4.62 -7.74 7.89
CA PHE A 31 5.00 -7.71 9.31
C PHE A 31 5.17 -9.11 9.92
N GLY A 32 4.97 -10.18 9.12
CA GLY A 32 5.04 -11.56 9.63
C GLY A 32 3.98 -11.85 10.68
N THR A 33 2.82 -11.20 10.61
CA THR A 33 1.67 -11.46 11.47
C THR A 33 0.78 -12.54 10.88
N ASN A 34 -0.21 -13.00 11.65
CA ASN A 34 -1.15 -14.03 11.19
C ASN A 34 -2.58 -13.64 11.63
N TYR A 35 -3.01 -12.44 11.22
CA TYR A 35 -4.39 -12.02 11.45
C TYR A 35 -5.35 -12.80 10.54
N PRO A 36 -6.51 -13.22 11.04
CA PRO A 36 -7.57 -13.77 10.21
C PRO A 36 -8.13 -12.68 9.27
N LEU A 37 -8.72 -13.08 8.14
CA LEU A 37 -9.22 -12.14 7.12
C LEU A 37 -10.35 -11.24 7.66
N ASP A 38 -11.13 -11.75 8.58
CA ASP A 38 -12.27 -11.07 9.22
C ASP A 38 -11.88 -10.33 10.50
N VAL A 39 -10.57 -10.13 10.76
CA VAL A 39 -10.15 -9.35 11.94
C VAL A 39 -10.74 -7.95 11.89
N PRO A 40 -11.35 -7.46 13.00
CA PRO A 40 -11.86 -6.11 13.06
C PRO A 40 -10.78 -5.08 12.78
N LEU A 41 -10.94 -4.33 11.70
CA LEU A 41 -10.06 -3.26 11.26
C LEU A 41 -10.80 -1.94 11.38
N GLU A 42 -10.27 -1.04 12.18
CA GLU A 42 -10.80 0.30 12.37
C GLU A 42 -9.99 1.30 11.56
N GLN A 43 -10.61 1.92 10.56
CA GLN A 43 -10.00 3.03 9.85
C GLN A 43 -9.94 4.26 10.75
N LEU A 44 -8.80 4.90 10.79
CA LEU A 44 -8.55 6.09 11.58
C LEU A 44 -8.38 7.28 10.65
N ARG A 45 -8.38 8.47 11.24
CA ARG A 45 -8.19 9.71 10.49
C ARG A 45 -6.82 9.76 9.83
N ASN A 46 -6.77 10.15 8.58
CA ASN A 46 -5.54 10.28 7.79
C ASN A 46 -4.96 11.70 7.78
N GLU A 47 -5.74 12.71 8.20
CA GLU A 47 -5.30 14.09 8.30
C GLU A 47 -4.82 14.37 9.73
N HIS A 48 -3.56 14.80 9.83
CA HIS A 48 -2.90 15.07 11.10
C HIS A 48 -2.46 16.53 11.17
N GLN A 49 -2.94 17.25 12.18
CA GLN A 49 -2.55 18.64 12.41
C GLN A 49 -1.19 18.70 13.09
N THR A 50 -0.29 19.49 12.52
CA THR A 50 1.04 19.74 13.06
C THR A 50 1.31 21.24 13.15
N LEU A 51 2.34 21.65 13.89
CA LEU A 51 2.76 23.06 13.97
C LEU A 51 3.14 23.64 12.60
N ASN A 52 3.55 22.81 11.66
CA ASN A 52 3.94 23.19 10.30
C ASN A 52 2.82 22.97 9.26
N GLY A 53 1.57 22.81 9.69
CA GLY A 53 0.42 22.57 8.84
C GLY A 53 -0.10 21.13 8.88
N GLU A 54 -1.03 20.85 8.00
CA GLU A 54 -1.66 19.54 7.91
C GLU A 54 -0.75 18.52 7.22
N LYS A 55 -0.65 17.33 7.79
CA LYS A 55 -0.03 16.15 7.19
C LYS A 55 -1.11 15.15 6.83
N ILE A 56 -1.14 14.72 5.57
CA ILE A 56 -2.11 13.75 5.08
C ILE A 56 -1.35 12.48 4.72
N THR A 57 -1.71 11.36 5.39
CA THR A 57 -1.20 10.02 5.12
C THR A 57 -2.08 9.30 4.10
N ASP A 58 -1.56 8.28 3.43
CA ASP A 58 -2.37 7.49 2.51
C ASP A 58 -3.33 6.57 3.28
N SER A 59 -2.89 6.04 4.43
CA SER A 59 -3.74 5.24 5.29
C SER A 59 -3.25 5.18 6.73
N TYR A 60 -4.20 5.19 7.67
CA TYR A 60 -3.94 4.86 9.06
C TYR A 60 -5.11 4.04 9.62
N PHE A 61 -4.84 2.88 10.18
CA PHE A 61 -5.86 2.01 10.75
C PHE A 61 -5.36 1.24 11.97
N ARG A 62 -6.28 0.65 12.71
CA ARG A 62 -6.00 -0.07 13.95
C ARG A 62 -6.57 -1.48 13.92
N ILE A 63 -5.78 -2.44 14.41
CA ILE A 63 -6.20 -3.81 14.71
C ILE A 63 -5.92 -4.05 16.19
N GLY A 64 -6.96 -4.16 17.01
CA GLY A 64 -6.84 -4.23 18.46
C GLY A 64 -6.13 -2.99 19.02
N LYS A 65 -4.96 -3.17 19.63
CA LYS A 65 -4.16 -2.07 20.23
C LYS A 65 -3.04 -1.56 19.33
N LYS A 66 -2.83 -2.15 18.13
CA LYS A 66 -1.73 -1.82 17.22
C LYS A 66 -2.22 -0.90 16.12
N GLY A 67 -1.57 0.24 15.94
CA GLY A 67 -1.75 1.14 14.80
C GLY A 67 -0.88 0.72 13.63
N TYR A 68 -1.41 0.83 12.42
CA TYR A 68 -0.74 0.51 11.16
C TYR A 68 -0.86 1.69 10.21
N HIS A 69 0.27 2.09 9.63
CA HIS A 69 0.35 3.16 8.66
C HIS A 69 0.99 2.66 7.37
N PHE A 70 0.29 2.81 6.25
CA PHE A 70 0.81 2.47 4.93
C PHE A 70 0.88 3.70 4.04
N GLU A 71 1.98 3.80 3.30
CA GLU A 71 2.15 4.78 2.23
C GLU A 71 2.32 4.06 0.89
N CYS A 72 1.59 4.52 -0.13
CA CYS A 72 1.68 4.03 -1.50
C CYS A 72 2.59 4.94 -2.32
N GLN A 73 3.57 4.37 -3.01
CA GLN A 73 4.51 5.14 -3.82
C GLN A 73 4.61 4.56 -5.23
N SER A 74 4.31 5.38 -6.24
CA SER A 74 4.42 4.96 -7.63
C SER A 74 5.86 4.86 -8.11
N THR A 75 6.78 5.67 -7.55
CA THR A 75 8.21 5.70 -7.90
C THR A 75 9.08 5.80 -6.67
N GLY A 76 10.39 5.49 -6.82
CA GLY A 76 11.34 5.65 -5.73
C GLY A 76 11.50 7.11 -5.32
N ASP A 77 11.41 7.36 -4.01
CA ASP A 77 11.69 8.64 -3.37
C ASP A 77 12.86 8.46 -2.39
N SER A 78 13.94 9.22 -2.57
CA SER A 78 15.11 9.15 -1.70
C SER A 78 14.85 9.69 -0.29
N LYS A 79 13.84 10.57 -0.15
CA LYS A 79 13.45 11.20 1.11
C LYS A 79 12.28 10.47 1.79
N MET A 80 11.81 9.36 1.25
CA MET A 80 10.63 8.67 1.77
C MET A 80 10.75 8.29 3.23
N VAL A 81 11.94 7.88 3.70
CA VAL A 81 12.13 7.54 5.12
C VAL A 81 11.94 8.76 6.03
N ILE A 82 12.32 9.95 5.58
CA ILE A 82 12.13 11.20 6.33
C ILE A 82 10.63 11.50 6.44
N ARG A 83 9.90 11.39 5.33
CA ARG A 83 8.44 11.56 5.32
C ARG A 83 7.74 10.55 6.25
N MET A 84 8.19 9.30 6.25
CA MET A 84 7.62 8.29 7.14
C MET A 84 7.82 8.65 8.62
N VAL A 85 9.01 9.13 9.01
CA VAL A 85 9.25 9.62 10.39
C VAL A 85 8.33 10.79 10.72
N GLU A 86 8.18 11.77 9.82
CA GLU A 86 7.29 12.91 10.02
C GLU A 86 5.82 12.49 10.20
N TYR A 87 5.35 11.56 9.39
CA TYR A 87 3.98 11.05 9.47
C TYR A 87 3.75 10.23 10.73
N ASP A 88 4.64 9.31 11.04
CA ASP A 88 4.55 8.48 12.24
C ASP A 88 4.64 9.32 13.52
N PHE A 89 5.44 10.39 13.50
CA PHE A 89 5.49 11.35 14.59
C PHE A 89 4.16 12.09 14.74
N ALA A 90 3.57 12.58 13.64
CA ALA A 90 2.29 13.27 13.65
C ALA A 90 1.17 12.38 14.20
N ILE A 91 1.08 11.13 13.72
CA ILE A 91 0.14 10.12 14.22
C ILE A 91 0.35 9.88 15.72
N SER A 92 1.61 9.76 16.14
CA SER A 92 1.96 9.36 17.50
C SER A 92 1.70 10.45 18.52
N ILE A 93 1.93 11.73 18.15
CA ILE A 93 1.73 12.87 19.06
C ILE A 93 0.25 13.08 19.41
N GLU A 94 -0.65 12.81 18.48
CA GLU A 94 -2.10 12.83 18.72
C GLU A 94 -2.57 11.76 19.70
N ASN A 95 -1.79 10.68 19.85
CA ASN A 95 -2.10 9.54 20.70
C ASN A 95 -1.22 9.45 21.95
N VAL A 96 -0.51 10.54 22.31
CA VAL A 96 0.33 10.60 23.50
C VAL A 96 -0.50 10.40 24.76
N LYS A 97 -0.02 9.54 25.64
CA LYS A 97 -0.62 9.28 26.96
C LYS A 97 0.34 9.68 28.08
N LYS A 98 -0.20 10.28 29.13
CA LYS A 98 0.55 10.55 30.35
C LYS A 98 0.32 9.40 31.34
N GLU A 99 1.39 8.68 31.66
CA GLU A 99 1.38 7.57 32.62
C GLU A 99 2.48 7.80 33.67
N ASN A 100 2.10 7.85 34.93
CA ASN A 100 3.03 8.09 36.06
C ASN A 100 3.91 9.35 35.87
N GLY A 101 3.31 10.45 35.39
CA GLY A 101 4.02 11.71 35.17
C GLY A 101 4.85 11.78 33.89
N ILE A 102 4.99 10.68 33.16
CA ILE A 102 5.79 10.58 31.92
C ILE A 102 4.85 10.54 30.71
N PHE A 103 5.09 11.39 29.72
CA PHE A 103 4.41 11.31 28.43
C PHE A 103 5.03 10.18 27.60
N ARG A 104 4.16 9.27 27.12
CA ARG A 104 4.54 8.14 26.27
C ARG A 104 3.92 8.28 24.91
N MET A 105 4.76 8.24 23.90
CA MET A 105 4.42 8.26 22.49
C MET A 105 4.75 6.91 21.84
N ARG A 106 3.85 6.37 21.05
CA ARG A 106 4.05 5.08 20.37
C ARG A 106 3.88 5.25 18.87
N PHE A 107 4.91 4.94 18.11
CA PHE A 107 4.85 4.94 16.67
C PHE A 107 3.99 3.78 16.16
N PRO A 108 3.26 3.98 15.05
CA PRO A 108 2.55 2.90 14.38
C PRO A 108 3.53 1.89 13.77
N HIS A 109 3.02 0.73 13.38
CA HIS A 109 3.71 -0.20 12.50
C HIS A 109 3.56 0.33 11.06
N SER A 110 4.62 0.87 10.49
CA SER A 110 4.56 1.57 9.21
C SER A 110 5.24 0.80 8.10
N ALA A 111 4.69 0.87 6.88
CA ALA A 111 5.25 0.24 5.70
C ALA A 111 5.05 1.10 4.46
N VAL A 112 5.91 0.90 3.46
CA VAL A 112 5.77 1.54 2.15
C VAL A 112 5.52 0.47 1.09
N ILE A 113 4.45 0.66 0.30
CA ILE A 113 4.12 -0.16 -0.86
C ILE A 113 4.59 0.57 -2.12
N TYR A 114 5.61 0.03 -2.79
CA TYR A 114 6.07 0.54 -4.08
C TYR A 114 5.36 -0.19 -5.22
N LEU A 115 4.71 0.57 -6.07
CA LEU A 115 3.98 0.04 -7.24
C LEU A 115 4.93 -0.33 -8.37
N ARG A 116 6.04 0.41 -8.52
CA ARG A 116 7.12 0.10 -9.49
C ARG A 116 8.33 -0.50 -8.79
N GLY A 117 9.23 -1.08 -9.59
CA GLY A 117 10.37 -1.82 -9.07
C GLY A 117 11.28 -1.02 -8.14
N THR A 118 11.62 -1.63 -7.02
CA THR A 118 12.66 -1.17 -6.10
C THR A 118 13.51 -2.34 -5.63
N ARG A 119 14.81 -2.09 -5.41
CA ARG A 119 15.73 -3.08 -4.80
C ARG A 119 15.68 -3.06 -3.27
N LYS A 120 15.14 -1.98 -2.68
CA LYS A 120 15.10 -1.81 -1.23
C LYS A 120 14.12 -2.81 -0.60
N LYS A 121 14.55 -3.45 0.48
CA LYS A 121 13.68 -4.28 1.36
C LYS A 121 13.15 -3.50 2.55
N SER A 122 13.85 -2.43 2.94
CA SER A 122 13.45 -1.52 3.99
C SER A 122 14.06 -0.14 3.77
N LEU A 123 13.43 0.87 4.33
CA LEU A 123 13.96 2.22 4.48
C LEU A 123 14.51 2.35 5.89
N ARG A 124 15.67 3.02 6.06
CA ARG A 124 16.35 3.13 7.34
C ARG A 124 16.78 4.55 7.61
N MET A 125 16.68 4.98 8.87
CA MET A 125 17.15 6.26 9.37
C MET A 125 17.67 6.07 10.79
N GLU A 126 18.71 6.79 11.15
CA GLU A 126 19.23 6.88 12.53
C GLU A 126 18.93 8.27 13.07
N LEU A 127 18.33 8.33 14.25
CA LEU A 127 18.11 9.55 15.00
C LEU A 127 19.19 9.60 16.09
N ILE A 128 20.11 10.55 15.96
CA ILE A 128 21.21 10.71 16.91
C ILE A 128 20.78 11.74 17.96
N MET A 129 20.67 11.28 19.20
CA MET A 129 20.27 12.12 20.32
C MET A 129 21.46 12.93 20.83
N PRO A 130 21.23 14.09 21.54
CA PRO A 130 22.30 14.93 22.05
C PRO A 130 23.28 14.22 22.98
N ASP A 131 22.82 13.18 23.68
CA ASP A 131 23.65 12.33 24.56
C ASP A 131 24.40 11.22 23.81
N GLY A 132 24.37 11.25 22.47
CA GLY A 132 25.00 10.27 21.59
C GLY A 132 24.23 8.96 21.40
N LYS A 133 23.09 8.78 22.06
CA LYS A 133 22.26 7.59 21.83
C LYS A 133 21.67 7.60 20.43
N ILE A 134 21.63 6.42 19.81
CA ILE A 134 21.08 6.22 18.46
C ILE A 134 19.79 5.46 18.55
N VAL A 135 18.71 6.07 18.03
CA VAL A 135 17.43 5.38 17.81
C VAL A 135 17.35 5.01 16.34
N ARG A 136 17.27 3.71 16.06
CA ARG A 136 17.14 3.20 14.68
C ARG A 136 15.68 3.11 14.31
N TYR A 137 15.31 3.83 13.26
CA TYR A 137 13.99 3.78 12.64
C TYR A 137 14.08 2.99 11.33
N GLN A 138 13.22 1.98 11.19
CA GLN A 138 13.19 1.12 10.01
C GLN A 138 11.75 0.86 9.58
N VAL A 139 11.49 1.06 8.28
CA VAL A 139 10.20 0.83 7.64
C VAL A 139 10.35 -0.26 6.58
N PRO A 140 9.63 -1.39 6.68
CA PRO A 140 9.62 -2.42 5.65
C PRO A 140 9.05 -1.89 4.34
N VAL A 141 9.48 -2.49 3.24
CA VAL A 141 9.07 -2.15 1.87
C VAL A 141 8.51 -3.38 1.20
N LEU A 142 7.28 -3.27 0.70
CA LEU A 142 6.70 -4.20 -0.26
C LEU A 142 6.79 -3.62 -1.67
N CYS A 143 7.23 -4.42 -2.64
CA CYS A 143 7.25 -4.03 -4.05
C CYS A 143 6.30 -4.92 -4.84
N VAL A 144 5.23 -4.33 -5.40
CA VAL A 144 4.18 -5.07 -6.12
C VAL A 144 4.76 -5.90 -7.28
N GLN A 145 5.70 -5.33 -8.03
CA GLN A 145 6.28 -6.00 -9.20
C GLN A 145 7.14 -7.24 -8.88
N LYS A 146 7.44 -7.51 -7.61
CA LYS A 146 8.16 -8.72 -7.19
C LYS A 146 7.25 -9.94 -7.03
N TYR A 147 5.95 -9.73 -6.93
CA TYR A 147 4.99 -10.82 -6.78
C TYR A 147 4.49 -11.28 -8.15
N THR A 148 4.60 -12.57 -8.41
CA THR A 148 3.94 -13.21 -9.56
C THR A 148 2.43 -13.27 -9.34
N LYS A 149 1.67 -13.54 -10.40
CA LYS A 149 0.24 -13.79 -10.33
C LYS A 149 -0.06 -14.90 -9.31
N ASP A 150 0.65 -16.01 -9.43
CA ASP A 150 0.42 -17.19 -8.60
C ASP A 150 0.71 -16.93 -7.12
N GLU A 151 1.78 -16.18 -6.80
CA GLU A 151 2.09 -15.76 -5.44
C GLU A 151 1.00 -14.84 -4.85
N ILE A 152 0.45 -13.93 -5.66
CA ILE A 152 -0.65 -13.06 -5.25
C ILE A 152 -1.87 -13.89 -4.84
N PHE A 153 -2.26 -14.87 -5.65
CA PHE A 153 -3.39 -15.73 -5.34
C PHE A 153 -3.11 -16.70 -4.18
N GLN A 154 -1.94 -17.34 -4.17
CA GLN A 154 -1.54 -18.26 -3.11
C GLN A 154 -1.52 -17.59 -1.74
N LYS A 155 -1.00 -16.36 -1.67
CA LYS A 155 -0.91 -15.57 -0.44
C LYS A 155 -2.14 -14.69 -0.20
N LYS A 156 -3.15 -14.75 -1.04
CA LYS A 156 -4.38 -13.94 -0.98
C LYS A 156 -4.13 -12.43 -1.02
N LEU A 157 -3.05 -11.97 -1.67
CA LEU A 157 -2.66 -10.57 -1.76
C LEU A 157 -3.52 -9.81 -2.81
N LEU A 158 -4.83 -10.00 -2.80
CA LEU A 158 -5.76 -9.46 -3.81
C LEU A 158 -5.73 -7.92 -3.85
N PHE A 159 -5.36 -7.28 -2.75
CA PHE A 159 -5.12 -5.83 -2.68
C PHE A 159 -4.10 -5.34 -3.72
N LEU A 160 -3.17 -6.18 -4.16
CA LEU A 160 -2.12 -5.82 -5.12
C LEU A 160 -2.57 -5.93 -6.58
N LEU A 161 -3.69 -6.60 -6.87
CA LEU A 161 -4.13 -6.91 -8.24
C LEU A 161 -4.38 -5.69 -9.12
N PRO A 162 -5.04 -4.61 -8.67
CA PRO A 162 -5.22 -3.42 -9.51
C PRO A 162 -3.89 -2.84 -10.00
N PHE A 163 -2.82 -2.99 -9.22
CA PHE A 163 -1.49 -2.47 -9.56
C PHE A 163 -0.64 -3.48 -10.34
N TYR A 164 -1.11 -4.70 -10.52
CA TYR A 164 -0.36 -5.77 -11.20
C TYR A 164 -0.01 -5.39 -12.64
N ILE A 165 -0.91 -4.73 -13.35
CA ILE A 165 -0.75 -4.27 -14.75
C ILE A 165 0.43 -3.32 -14.95
N MET A 166 0.88 -2.62 -13.91
CA MET A 166 1.98 -1.65 -13.99
C MET A 166 3.32 -2.27 -14.42
N ARG A 167 3.47 -3.60 -14.32
CA ARG A 167 4.65 -4.31 -14.81
C ARG A 167 4.85 -4.19 -16.32
N TYR A 168 3.75 -4.01 -17.05
CA TYR A 168 3.73 -3.89 -18.51
C TYR A 168 3.90 -2.46 -19.02
N GLU A 169 3.97 -1.47 -18.13
CA GLU A 169 4.06 -0.05 -18.51
C GLU A 169 5.24 0.24 -19.42
N LYS A 170 6.40 -0.39 -19.19
CA LYS A 170 7.61 -0.21 -20.02
C LYS A 170 7.48 -0.88 -21.37
N ASP A 171 6.70 -1.93 -21.47
CA ASP A 171 6.49 -2.72 -22.68
C ASP A 171 5.27 -2.26 -23.47
N LYS A 172 4.57 -1.20 -23.05
CA LYS A 172 3.37 -0.63 -23.67
C LYS A 172 3.52 -0.48 -25.18
N LYS A 173 4.64 0.12 -25.65
CA LYS A 173 4.88 0.34 -27.08
C LYS A 173 5.04 -0.98 -27.85
N LYS A 174 5.65 -1.99 -27.25
CA LYS A 174 5.83 -3.32 -27.83
C LYS A 174 4.49 -4.04 -27.91
N ILE A 175 3.74 -4.03 -26.82
CA ILE A 175 2.41 -4.66 -26.74
C ILE A 175 1.45 -4.05 -27.75
N ASN A 176 1.43 -2.72 -27.89
CA ASN A 176 0.55 -2.02 -28.84
C ASN A 176 0.90 -2.30 -30.32
N LYS A 177 2.12 -2.77 -30.62
CA LYS A 177 2.60 -3.06 -31.99
C LYS A 177 2.64 -4.54 -32.34
N SER A 178 2.49 -5.42 -31.38
CA SER A 178 2.62 -6.86 -31.57
C SER A 178 1.35 -7.58 -31.10
N GLU A 179 0.62 -8.15 -32.03
CA GLU A 179 -0.57 -8.95 -31.78
C GLU A 179 -0.26 -10.13 -30.83
N THR A 180 0.89 -10.77 -31.00
CA THR A 180 1.33 -11.87 -30.12
C THR A 180 1.55 -11.42 -28.67
N GLU A 181 2.18 -10.25 -28.46
CA GLU A 181 2.40 -9.74 -27.11
C GLU A 181 1.08 -9.26 -26.45
N LEU A 182 0.20 -8.68 -27.24
CA LEU A 182 -1.15 -8.32 -26.80
C LEU A 182 -1.94 -9.58 -26.39
N HIS A 183 -1.89 -10.65 -27.19
CA HIS A 183 -2.58 -11.89 -26.90
C HIS A 183 -2.10 -12.52 -25.59
N LYS A 184 -0.79 -12.59 -25.35
CA LYS A 184 -0.22 -13.05 -24.08
C LYS A 184 -0.71 -12.26 -22.87
N LEU A 185 -0.80 -10.93 -23.01
CA LEU A 185 -1.31 -10.06 -21.96
C LEU A 185 -2.78 -10.37 -21.67
N LEU A 186 -3.60 -10.53 -22.71
CA LEU A 186 -5.02 -10.84 -22.58
C LEU A 186 -5.23 -12.22 -21.92
N GLU A 187 -4.49 -13.26 -22.32
CA GLU A 187 -4.53 -14.59 -21.71
C GLU A 187 -4.17 -14.54 -20.21
N GLU A 188 -3.16 -13.74 -19.85
CA GLU A 188 -2.78 -13.59 -18.44
C GLU A 188 -3.90 -12.92 -17.61
N PHE A 189 -4.51 -11.86 -18.15
CA PHE A 189 -5.61 -11.18 -17.47
C PHE A 189 -6.88 -12.04 -17.42
N GLU A 190 -7.18 -12.77 -18.46
CA GLU A 190 -8.28 -13.74 -18.46
C GLU A 190 -8.09 -14.80 -17.37
N SER A 191 -6.87 -15.31 -17.22
CA SER A 191 -6.53 -16.21 -16.12
C SER A 191 -6.68 -15.56 -14.74
N ILE A 192 -6.34 -14.26 -14.57
CA ILE A 192 -6.56 -13.52 -13.33
C ILE A 192 -8.06 -13.43 -13.03
N LEU A 193 -8.89 -13.07 -14.01
CA LEU A 193 -10.32 -12.95 -13.86
C LEU A 193 -10.98 -14.27 -13.47
N GLN A 194 -10.59 -15.38 -14.11
CA GLN A 194 -11.07 -16.72 -13.77
C GLN A 194 -10.70 -17.14 -12.34
N HIS A 195 -9.52 -16.77 -11.85
CA HIS A 195 -9.14 -17.03 -10.46
C HIS A 195 -9.92 -16.18 -9.47
N LEU A 196 -10.12 -14.90 -9.78
CA LEU A 196 -10.93 -14.00 -8.97
C LEU A 196 -12.37 -14.48 -8.85
N ASP A 197 -12.98 -14.88 -9.96
CA ASP A 197 -14.34 -15.41 -10.00
C ASP A 197 -14.50 -16.62 -9.06
N LYS A 198 -13.54 -17.54 -9.07
CA LYS A 198 -13.55 -18.70 -8.17
C LYS A 198 -13.40 -18.34 -6.69
N ILE A 199 -12.53 -17.36 -6.36
CA ILE A 199 -12.23 -17.00 -4.96
C ILE A 199 -13.34 -16.13 -4.37
N LEU A 200 -13.93 -15.25 -5.18
CA LEU A 200 -14.91 -14.25 -4.75
C LEU A 200 -16.34 -14.60 -5.21
N TYR A 201 -16.61 -15.85 -5.54
CA TYR A 201 -17.92 -16.32 -6.06
C TYR A 201 -19.09 -15.81 -5.22
N ASP A 202 -18.99 -15.86 -3.89
CA ASP A 202 -20.01 -15.37 -2.96
C ASP A 202 -19.84 -13.90 -2.54
N GLN A 203 -18.86 -13.18 -3.13
CA GLN A 203 -18.50 -11.82 -2.78
C GLN A 203 -18.58 -10.87 -4.00
N GLY A 204 -19.69 -10.93 -4.73
CA GLY A 204 -19.88 -10.22 -6.00
C GLY A 204 -19.60 -8.70 -5.94
N ALA A 205 -19.88 -8.04 -4.81
CA ALA A 205 -19.60 -6.62 -4.63
C ALA A 205 -18.09 -6.31 -4.62
N ILE A 206 -17.29 -7.16 -3.95
CA ILE A 206 -15.82 -7.02 -3.93
C ILE A 206 -15.25 -7.36 -5.30
N TYR A 207 -15.73 -8.43 -5.93
CA TYR A 207 -15.34 -8.83 -7.27
C TYR A 207 -15.55 -7.71 -8.30
N GLY A 208 -16.78 -7.17 -8.38
CA GLY A 208 -17.11 -6.10 -9.32
C GLY A 208 -16.23 -4.86 -9.11
N ARG A 209 -16.01 -4.47 -7.85
CA ARG A 209 -15.17 -3.32 -7.53
C ARG A 209 -13.70 -3.53 -7.86
N LEU A 210 -13.15 -4.71 -7.61
CA LEU A 210 -11.77 -5.04 -8.03
C LEU A 210 -11.61 -4.95 -9.54
N LEU A 211 -12.60 -5.43 -10.32
CA LEU A 211 -12.58 -5.32 -11.77
C LEU A 211 -12.57 -3.86 -12.25
N GLU A 212 -13.40 -3.00 -11.65
CA GLU A 212 -13.43 -1.57 -11.96
C GLU A 212 -12.05 -0.93 -11.71
N LEU A 213 -11.40 -1.23 -10.58
CA LEU A 213 -10.10 -0.66 -10.25
C LEU A 213 -8.97 -1.21 -11.12
N ILE A 214 -9.00 -2.50 -11.47
CA ILE A 214 -8.07 -3.10 -12.44
C ILE A 214 -8.21 -2.39 -13.79
N LYS A 215 -9.45 -2.17 -14.24
CA LYS A 215 -9.72 -1.44 -15.49
C LYS A 215 -9.23 -0.01 -15.42
N GLU A 216 -9.49 0.73 -14.33
CA GLU A 216 -9.06 2.12 -14.16
C GLU A 216 -7.53 2.27 -14.31
N ILE A 217 -6.75 1.40 -13.67
CA ILE A 217 -5.29 1.41 -13.80
C ILE A 217 -4.86 1.00 -15.21
N SER A 218 -5.52 0.00 -15.80
CA SER A 218 -5.22 -0.46 -17.17
C SER A 218 -5.46 0.65 -18.19
N ASP A 219 -6.60 1.32 -18.10
CA ASP A 219 -6.95 2.46 -18.96
C ASP A 219 -5.93 3.60 -18.81
N TYR A 220 -5.50 3.90 -17.59
CA TYR A 220 -4.47 4.90 -17.32
C TYR A 220 -3.13 4.54 -17.98
N ILE A 221 -2.69 3.28 -17.85
CA ILE A 221 -1.40 2.82 -18.40
C ILE A 221 -1.43 2.75 -19.93
N PHE A 222 -2.50 2.20 -20.51
CA PHE A 222 -2.63 1.96 -21.95
C PHE A 222 -3.36 3.06 -22.71
N LYS A 223 -3.76 4.15 -22.05
CA LYS A 223 -4.37 5.31 -22.70
C LYS A 223 -3.50 5.74 -23.89
N LYS A 224 -4.12 5.81 -25.07
CA LYS A 224 -3.45 6.34 -26.27
C LYS A 224 -3.14 7.82 -26.03
N GLU A 225 -1.88 8.19 -26.22
CA GLU A 225 -1.47 9.59 -26.38
C GLU A 225 -2.00 10.12 -27.72
#